data_47e24fcb4781dd2cfabf2ab640bde7d1
#
_entry.id   47e24fcb4781dd2cfabf2ab640bde7d1
#
_cell.length_a   1.000
_cell.length_b   1.000
_cell.length_c   1.000
_cell.angle_alpha   90.00
_cell.angle_beta   90.00
_cell.angle_gamma   90.00
#
_symmetry.space_group_name_H-M   'P 1'
#
loop_
_entity.id
_entity.type
_entity.pdbx_description
1 polymer ?
#
loop_
_entity_poly.entity_id
_entity_poly.type
_entity_poly.pdbx_seq_one_letter_code
_entity_poly.pdbx_strand_id
1 'polypeptide(L)'
;KAIVIGVPGAFTKVCSAKHLPGYVNNYEAAKKKGITRIICISVNDPNVMKAWGESQRVADKIFMAADPYCNFTKSIGAEIDRTEKGLGIRSARYTMLVENNVVKTIKEEEDTGTCEISAAENFIKEI
;
A
#
# COMPACT_ATOMS: atom_id res chain seq x y z
N LYS A 1 -4.88 14.36 6.48
CA LYS A 1 -5.12 13.51 5.32
C LYS A 1 -3.98 12.53 5.10
N ALA A 2 -4.31 11.27 4.92
CA ALA A 2 -3.32 10.23 4.68
C ALA A 2 -3.74 9.35 3.50
N ILE A 3 -2.75 8.87 2.76
CA ILE A 3 -2.95 7.81 1.78
C ILE A 3 -2.41 6.53 2.40
N VAL A 4 -3.20 5.46 2.38
CA VAL A 4 -2.76 4.13 2.82
C VAL A 4 -2.79 3.22 1.62
N ILE A 5 -1.64 2.62 1.31
CA ILE A 5 -1.55 1.63 0.25
C ILE A 5 -1.35 0.24 0.87
N GLY A 6 -2.24 -0.68 0.50
CA GLY A 6 -2.14 -2.07 0.92
C GLY A 6 -1.58 -2.91 -0.22
N VAL A 7 -0.59 -3.73 0.10
CA VAL A 7 0.08 -4.54 -0.92
C VAL A 7 0.10 -6.00 -0.50
N PRO A 8 0.03 -6.94 -1.46
CA PRO A 8 0.07 -8.37 -1.15
C PRO A 8 1.35 -8.87 -0.50
N GLY A 9 2.47 -8.21 -0.72
CA GLY A 9 3.70 -8.63 -0.07
C GLY A 9 4.91 -7.78 -0.42
N ALA A 10 5.75 -7.54 0.59
CA ALA A 10 7.06 -6.92 0.39
C ALA A 10 7.89 -7.79 -0.57
N PHE A 11 8.70 -7.15 -1.38
CA PHE A 11 9.60 -7.80 -2.36
C PHE A 11 8.88 -8.61 -3.44
N THR A 12 7.55 -8.53 -3.52
CA THR A 12 6.83 -9.17 -4.63
C THR A 12 6.85 -8.27 -5.85
N LYS A 13 6.57 -8.86 -7.03
CA LYS A 13 6.82 -8.23 -8.33
C LYS A 13 6.13 -6.88 -8.53
N VAL A 14 4.81 -6.85 -8.49
CA VAL A 14 4.04 -5.62 -8.78
C VAL A 14 4.17 -4.60 -7.66
N CYS A 15 4.25 -5.07 -6.41
CA CYS A 15 4.43 -4.20 -5.25
C CYS A 15 5.76 -3.44 -5.34
N SER A 16 6.83 -4.13 -5.76
CA SER A 16 8.18 -3.56 -5.84
C SER A 16 8.43 -2.78 -7.14
N ALA A 17 7.78 -3.16 -8.23
CA ALA A 17 8.06 -2.57 -9.54
C ALA A 17 7.13 -1.40 -9.87
N LYS A 18 5.94 -1.35 -9.30
CA LYS A 18 4.92 -0.41 -9.74
C LYS A 18 4.20 0.31 -8.60
N HIS A 19 3.61 -0.40 -7.66
CA HIS A 19 2.72 0.22 -6.66
C HIS A 19 3.50 1.15 -5.72
N LEU A 20 4.46 0.62 -4.99
CA LEU A 20 5.25 1.42 -4.06
C LEU A 20 6.08 2.50 -4.77
N PRO A 21 6.85 2.19 -5.84
CA PRO A 21 7.61 3.22 -6.52
C PRO A 21 6.76 4.36 -7.07
N GLY A 22 5.54 4.06 -7.51
CA GLY A 22 4.62 5.08 -7.98
C GLY A 22 4.35 6.15 -6.93
N TYR A 23 4.14 5.76 -5.68
CA TYR A 23 3.90 6.70 -4.59
C TYR A 23 5.16 7.42 -4.14
N VAL A 24 6.32 6.77 -4.21
CA VAL A 24 7.59 7.45 -3.95
C VAL A 24 7.81 8.57 -4.98
N ASN A 25 7.59 8.27 -6.24
CA ASN A 25 7.82 9.21 -7.33
C ASN A 25 6.78 10.35 -7.37
N ASN A 26 5.59 10.11 -6.85
CA ASN A 26 4.50 11.10 -6.85
C ASN A 26 4.27 11.73 -5.47
N TYR A 27 5.24 11.62 -4.57
CA TYR A 27 5.14 12.14 -3.22
C TYR A 27 4.81 13.63 -3.20
N GLU A 28 5.50 14.44 -4.00
CA GLU A 28 5.26 15.89 -4.03
C GLU A 28 3.87 16.24 -4.57
N ALA A 29 3.39 15.49 -5.56
CA ALA A 29 2.04 15.68 -6.10
C ALA A 29 0.98 15.41 -5.02
N ALA A 30 1.19 14.38 -4.21
CA ALA A 30 0.29 14.06 -3.09
C ALA A 30 0.30 15.18 -2.05
N LYS A 31 1.48 15.70 -1.70
CA LYS A 31 1.60 16.81 -0.75
C LYS A 31 0.83 18.05 -1.20
N LYS A 32 0.85 18.36 -2.49
CA LYS A 32 0.10 19.47 -3.06
C LYS A 32 -1.41 19.31 -2.90
N LYS A 33 -1.88 18.08 -2.76
CA LYS A 33 -3.30 17.77 -2.52
C LYS A 33 -3.65 17.76 -1.04
N GLY A 34 -2.74 18.15 -0.16
CA GLY A 34 -2.95 18.21 1.29
C GLY A 34 -2.68 16.91 2.01
N ILE A 35 -2.05 15.94 1.36
CA ILE A 35 -1.67 14.68 1.99
C ILE A 35 -0.48 14.93 2.91
N THR A 36 -0.64 14.58 4.19
CA THR A 36 0.40 14.78 5.20
C THR A 36 1.21 13.51 5.45
N ARG A 37 0.69 12.34 5.07
CA ARG A 37 1.35 11.07 5.32
C ARG A 37 0.94 10.04 4.27
N ILE A 38 1.91 9.25 3.83
CA ILE A 38 1.65 8.07 3.00
C ILE A 38 2.14 6.85 3.77
N ILE A 39 1.28 5.85 3.90
CA ILE A 39 1.57 4.62 4.65
C ILE A 39 1.45 3.44 3.70
N CYS A 40 2.47 2.57 3.69
CA CYS A 40 2.42 1.30 2.97
C CYS A 40 2.31 0.18 4.00
N ILE A 41 1.27 -0.64 3.90
CA ILE A 41 1.04 -1.73 4.84
C ILE A 41 0.97 -3.07 4.10
N SER A 42 1.55 -4.08 4.71
CA SER A 42 1.55 -5.44 4.16
C SER A 42 1.53 -6.46 5.30
N VAL A 43 1.05 -7.66 4.99
CA VAL A 43 1.07 -8.81 5.92
C VAL A 43 2.49 -9.40 5.87
N ASN A 44 3.40 -8.68 6.49
CA ASN A 44 4.82 -9.03 6.63
C ASN A 44 5.28 -8.56 8.01
N ASP A 45 6.40 -9.09 8.47
CA ASP A 45 6.96 -8.64 9.74
C ASP A 45 7.66 -7.28 9.62
N PRO A 46 7.91 -6.59 10.76
CA PRO A 46 8.53 -5.26 10.74
C PRO A 46 9.92 -5.23 10.12
N ASN A 47 10.71 -6.29 10.29
CA ASN A 47 12.06 -6.35 9.75
C ASN A 47 12.05 -6.40 8.23
N VAL A 48 11.14 -7.19 7.67
CA VAL A 48 10.96 -7.29 6.22
C VAL A 48 10.48 -5.96 5.67
N MET A 49 9.51 -5.32 6.32
CA MET A 49 9.01 -4.02 5.87
C MET A 49 10.08 -2.94 5.90
N LYS A 50 10.91 -2.94 6.93
CA LYS A 50 12.04 -2.01 7.01
C LYS A 50 13.02 -2.22 5.87
N ALA A 51 13.44 -3.47 5.64
CA ALA A 51 14.38 -3.80 4.58
C ALA A 51 13.82 -3.46 3.20
N TRP A 52 12.55 -3.75 2.98
CA TRP A 52 11.91 -3.43 1.70
C TRP A 52 11.85 -1.92 1.47
N GLY A 53 11.47 -1.15 2.49
CA GLY A 53 11.48 0.31 2.41
C GLY A 53 12.85 0.86 2.06
N GLU A 54 13.90 0.33 2.67
CA GLU A 54 15.27 0.74 2.37
C GLU A 54 15.66 0.40 0.93
N SER A 55 15.31 -0.79 0.46
CA SER A 55 15.60 -1.21 -0.91
C SER A 55 14.85 -0.36 -1.95
N GLN A 56 13.67 0.15 -1.60
CA GLN A 56 12.85 1.01 -2.46
C GLN A 56 13.19 2.50 -2.28
N ARG A 57 14.11 2.82 -1.38
CA ARG A 57 14.57 4.19 -1.10
C ARG A 57 13.43 5.14 -0.73
N VAL A 58 12.51 4.65 0.08
CA VAL A 58 11.36 5.47 0.50
C VAL A 58 11.77 6.60 1.46
N ALA A 59 12.91 6.44 2.16
CA ALA A 59 13.40 7.41 3.15
C ALA A 59 12.28 7.76 4.15
N ASP A 60 11.98 9.03 4.34
CA ASP A 60 10.91 9.49 5.21
C ASP A 60 9.62 9.82 4.45
N LYS A 61 9.58 9.55 3.15
CA LYS A 61 8.41 9.84 2.31
C LYS A 61 7.24 8.92 2.60
N ILE A 62 7.52 7.64 2.87
CA ILE A 62 6.49 6.64 3.09
C ILE A 62 6.77 5.90 4.40
N PHE A 63 5.77 5.82 5.26
CA PHE A 63 5.84 5.04 6.48
C PHE A 63 5.55 3.57 6.14
N MET A 64 6.52 2.69 6.43
CA MET A 64 6.39 1.26 6.15
C MET A 64 5.78 0.57 7.37
N ALA A 65 4.53 0.15 7.26
CA ALA A 65 3.79 -0.47 8.35
C ALA A 65 3.71 -1.99 8.17
N ALA A 66 3.84 -2.71 9.27
CA ALA A 66 3.75 -4.16 9.27
C ALA A 66 2.41 -4.61 9.86
N ASP A 67 1.80 -5.61 9.23
CA ASP A 67 0.57 -6.24 9.72
C ASP A 67 0.79 -7.76 9.77
N PRO A 68 1.73 -8.24 10.60
CA PRO A 68 2.19 -9.64 10.54
C PRO A 68 1.12 -10.67 10.86
N TYR A 69 0.13 -10.30 11.66
CA TYR A 69 -0.96 -11.22 12.03
C TYR A 69 -2.22 -10.97 11.21
N CYS A 70 -2.14 -10.11 10.21
CA CYS A 70 -3.27 -9.78 9.33
C CYS A 70 -4.45 -9.11 10.06
N ASN A 71 -4.23 -8.56 11.25
CA ASN A 71 -5.31 -7.99 12.05
C ASN A 71 -5.97 -6.77 11.39
N PHE A 72 -5.16 -5.82 10.95
CA PHE A 72 -5.67 -4.64 10.27
C PHE A 72 -6.33 -5.03 8.94
N THR A 73 -5.65 -5.86 8.17
CA THR A 73 -6.13 -6.28 6.84
C THR A 73 -7.49 -6.98 6.96
N LYS A 74 -7.66 -7.85 7.95
CA LYS A 74 -8.96 -8.51 8.21
C LYS A 74 -10.02 -7.52 8.68
N SER A 75 -9.63 -6.53 9.47
CA SER A 75 -10.58 -5.55 10.00
C SER A 75 -11.26 -4.73 8.92
N ILE A 76 -10.60 -4.54 7.78
CA ILE A 76 -11.17 -3.80 6.65
C ILE A 76 -11.68 -4.72 5.52
N GLY A 77 -11.66 -6.03 5.75
CA GLY A 77 -12.15 -7.01 4.78
C GLY A 77 -11.28 -7.17 3.54
N ALA A 78 -9.99 -6.88 3.65
CA ALA A 78 -9.08 -6.90 2.50
C ALA A 78 -8.20 -8.15 2.45
N GLU A 79 -8.42 -9.14 3.29
CA GLU A 79 -7.62 -10.37 3.28
C GLU A 79 -7.92 -11.22 2.05
N ILE A 80 -6.87 -11.83 1.52
CA ILE A 80 -6.97 -12.78 0.40
C ILE A 80 -6.11 -14.00 0.71
N ASP A 81 -6.50 -15.14 0.16
CA ASP A 81 -5.74 -16.38 0.31
C ASP A 81 -4.81 -16.57 -0.88
N ARG A 82 -3.51 -16.55 -0.61
CA ARG A 82 -2.45 -16.79 -1.59
C ARG A 82 -1.61 -18.00 -1.21
N THR A 83 -2.20 -18.95 -0.50
CA THR A 83 -1.52 -20.17 -0.06
C THR A 83 -0.95 -20.96 -1.24
N GLU A 84 -1.67 -21.02 -2.35
CA GLU A 84 -1.22 -21.72 -3.57
C GLU A 84 0.07 -21.13 -4.16
N LYS A 85 0.37 -19.87 -3.85
CA LYS A 85 1.60 -19.20 -4.28
C LYS A 85 2.68 -19.21 -3.20
N GLY A 86 2.44 -19.92 -2.12
CA GLY A 86 3.37 -19.98 -1.00
C GLY A 86 3.36 -18.75 -0.11
N LEU A 87 2.36 -17.90 -0.24
CA LEU A 87 2.31 -16.64 0.50
C LEU A 87 1.35 -16.67 1.71
N GLY A 88 0.41 -17.65 1.75
CA GLY A 88 -0.58 -17.71 2.81
C GLY A 88 -1.63 -16.62 2.68
N ILE A 89 -2.12 -16.15 3.81
CA ILE A 89 -3.14 -15.08 3.84
C ILE A 89 -2.42 -13.73 3.74
N ARG A 90 -2.82 -12.94 2.78
CA ARG A 90 -2.22 -11.64 2.48
C ARG A 90 -3.28 -10.57 2.29
N SER A 91 -2.85 -9.37 1.92
CA SER A 91 -3.74 -8.27 1.61
C SER A 91 -4.05 -8.20 0.12
N ALA A 92 -5.27 -7.80 -0.20
CA ALA A 92 -5.60 -7.34 -1.55
C ALA A 92 -4.76 -6.10 -1.85
N ARG A 93 -4.67 -5.73 -3.13
CA ARG A 93 -3.99 -4.49 -3.53
C ARG A 93 -5.00 -3.35 -3.55
N TYR A 94 -4.74 -2.34 -2.75
CA TYR A 94 -5.66 -1.19 -2.69
C TYR A 94 -4.89 0.10 -2.39
N THR A 95 -5.56 1.22 -2.60
CA THR A 95 -5.13 2.52 -2.11
C THR A 95 -6.36 3.22 -1.54
N MET A 96 -6.23 3.81 -0.36
CA MET A 96 -7.33 4.54 0.25
C MET A 96 -6.91 5.91 0.76
N LEU A 97 -7.85 6.83 0.74
CA LEU A 97 -7.70 8.15 1.33
C LEU A 97 -8.37 8.14 2.70
N VAL A 98 -7.63 8.52 3.72
CA VAL A 98 -8.13 8.61 5.10
C VAL A 98 -8.04 10.05 5.56
N GLU A 99 -9.14 10.57 6.10
CA GLU A 99 -9.19 11.93 6.62
C GLU A 99 -9.90 11.89 7.96
N ASN A 100 -9.22 12.38 9.02
CA ASN A 100 -9.74 12.37 10.39
C ASN A 100 -10.20 10.97 10.83
N ASN A 101 -9.40 9.95 10.53
CA ASN A 101 -9.66 8.54 10.85
C ASN A 101 -10.87 7.93 10.13
N VAL A 102 -11.36 8.60 9.07
CA VAL A 102 -12.46 8.10 8.24
C VAL A 102 -11.96 7.81 6.85
N VAL A 103 -12.26 6.62 6.33
CA VAL A 103 -11.94 6.26 4.94
C VAL A 103 -12.89 7.01 4.03
N LYS A 104 -12.35 7.92 3.22
CA LYS A 104 -13.14 8.73 2.29
C LYS A 104 -13.28 8.05 0.93
N THR A 105 -12.25 7.37 0.47
CA THR A 105 -12.21 6.71 -0.83
C THR A 105 -11.31 5.50 -0.72
N ILE A 106 -11.71 4.39 -1.33
CA ILE A 106 -10.85 3.22 -1.48
C ILE A 106 -10.97 2.67 -2.89
N LYS A 107 -9.83 2.36 -3.49
CA LYS A 107 -9.74 1.73 -4.81
C LYS A 107 -9.00 0.42 -4.66
N GLU A 108 -9.73 -0.68 -4.78
CA GLU A 108 -9.16 -2.02 -4.67
C GLU A 108 -9.08 -2.65 -6.05
N GLU A 109 -7.92 -3.20 -6.40
CA GLU A 109 -7.75 -3.91 -7.67
C GLU A 109 -8.47 -5.26 -7.62
N GLU A 110 -9.08 -5.65 -8.72
CA GLU A 110 -9.71 -6.97 -8.81
C GLU A 110 -8.67 -8.09 -8.82
N ASP A 111 -7.49 -7.82 -9.41
CA ASP A 111 -6.40 -8.78 -9.50
C ASP A 111 -5.15 -8.16 -8.88
N THR A 112 -4.51 -8.89 -7.96
CA THR A 112 -3.29 -8.42 -7.29
C THR A 112 -2.09 -8.26 -8.22
N GLY A 113 -2.15 -8.87 -9.41
CA GLY A 113 -1.13 -8.68 -10.44
C GLY A 113 -1.28 -7.37 -11.21
N THR A 114 -2.34 -6.61 -10.96
CA THR A 114 -2.65 -5.36 -11.65
C THR A 114 -2.46 -4.18 -10.71
N CYS A 115 -1.93 -3.08 -11.22
CA CYS A 115 -1.82 -1.83 -10.48
C CYS A 115 -2.21 -0.67 -11.41
N GLU A 116 -3.50 -0.36 -11.45
CA GLU A 116 -4.07 0.68 -12.30
C GLU A 116 -4.88 1.67 -11.47
N ILE A 117 -6.05 1.29 -10.96
CA ILE A 117 -6.90 2.20 -10.19
C ILE A 117 -6.28 2.57 -8.85
N SER A 118 -5.42 1.71 -8.30
CA SER A 118 -4.68 1.98 -7.06
C SER A 118 -3.34 2.68 -7.31
N ALA A 119 -2.91 2.80 -8.57
CA ALA A 119 -1.63 3.43 -8.91
C ALA A 119 -1.66 4.93 -8.58
N ALA A 120 -0.49 5.46 -8.19
CA ALA A 120 -0.36 6.83 -7.73
C ALA A 120 -0.86 7.85 -8.76
N GLU A 121 -0.44 7.70 -10.02
CA GLU A 121 -0.80 8.63 -11.08
C GLU A 121 -2.31 8.71 -11.31
N ASN A 122 -3.03 7.63 -11.07
CA ASN A 122 -4.49 7.61 -11.21
C ASN A 122 -5.20 8.05 -9.94
N PHE A 123 -4.77 7.54 -8.79
CA PHE A 123 -5.42 7.81 -7.51
C PHE A 123 -5.27 9.28 -7.09
N ILE A 124 -4.07 9.84 -7.22
CA ILE A 124 -3.81 11.22 -6.80
C ILE A 124 -4.61 12.22 -7.62
N LYS A 125 -4.89 11.93 -8.89
CA LYS A 125 -5.74 12.77 -9.72
C LYS A 125 -7.17 12.88 -9.21
N GLU A 126 -7.67 11.82 -8.59
CA GLU A 126 -9.07 11.73 -8.16
C GLU A 126 -9.33 12.34 -6.79
N ILE A 127 -8.30 12.64 -6.01
CA ILE A 127 -8.48 13.12 -4.64
C ILE A 127 -8.27 14.64 -4.46
#